data_db48b46d39c01409c33d6455e1b9a565
#
_entry.id   db48b46d39c01409c33d6455e1b9a565
#
_cell.length_a   1.000
_cell.length_b   1.000
_cell.length_c   1.000
_cell.angle_alpha   90.00
_cell.angle_beta   90.00
_cell.angle_gamma   90.00
#
_symmetry.space_group_name_H-M   'P 1'
#
loop_
_entity.id
_entity.type
_entity.pdbx_description
1 polymer ?
#
loop_
_entity_poly.entity_id
_entity_poly.type
_entity_poly.pdbx_seq_one_letter_code
_entity_poly.pdbx_strand_id
1 'polypeptide(L)'
;MWISRISLRNFKSYRNQTFEFPRPVDGRNLVLVGGVNGYGKTTLLEAVYVGLYGEEAVNHRALDRAGLKVRGYGHFLEHAFYKHAISNGEDRMEVIIEITRPDRGQLRITRRWFFGSNGRYGDQRLVIEEQSKRDGPWTIRHVDELPVLLTVYAIPPWLAPFFFFDGEKIAALADEDRTGWILSGLENLSGVVLIKELREKLAEYSTKKNREQGGVDAQRVEVLREQLARANERNAEASDALHGLRAE
;
A
#
# COMPACT_ATOMS: atom_id res chain seq x y z
N MET A 1 15.85 -4.91 1.69
CA MET A 1 14.70 -5.64 2.28
C MET A 1 14.32 -6.79 1.38
N TRP A 2 13.72 -7.86 1.91
CA TRP A 2 13.06 -8.92 1.14
C TRP A 2 11.94 -9.55 1.97
N ILE A 3 10.94 -10.10 1.28
CA ILE A 3 9.95 -10.97 1.91
C ILE A 3 10.65 -12.30 2.17
N SER A 4 10.76 -12.70 3.44
CA SER A 4 11.44 -13.95 3.81
C SER A 4 10.48 -15.13 3.86
N ARG A 5 9.21 -14.89 4.16
CA ARG A 5 8.20 -15.94 4.27
C ARG A 5 6.79 -15.43 3.97
N ILE A 6 6.00 -16.28 3.33
CA ILE A 6 4.56 -16.07 3.14
C ILE A 6 3.87 -17.37 3.52
N SER A 7 2.93 -17.32 4.46
CA SER A 7 2.10 -18.48 4.83
C SER A 7 0.64 -18.16 4.55
N LEU A 8 -0.03 -19.06 3.87
CA LEU A 8 -1.41 -18.94 3.43
C LEU A 8 -2.24 -20.08 3.99
N ARG A 9 -3.39 -19.75 4.56
CA ARG A 9 -4.40 -20.72 4.98
C ARG A 9 -5.77 -20.32 4.41
N ASN A 10 -6.41 -21.27 3.74
CA ASN A 10 -7.74 -21.13 3.14
C ASN A 10 -7.88 -19.90 2.20
N PHE A 11 -6.81 -19.57 1.47
CA PHE A 11 -6.78 -18.42 0.55
C PHE A 11 -6.88 -18.88 -0.91
N LYS A 12 -8.00 -18.67 -1.56
CA LYS A 12 -8.31 -19.09 -2.96
C LYS A 12 -7.97 -20.54 -3.22
N SER A 13 -6.92 -20.82 -4.01
CA SER A 13 -6.45 -22.16 -4.33
C SER A 13 -5.59 -22.80 -3.24
N TYR A 14 -5.14 -22.02 -2.28
CA TYR A 14 -4.24 -22.49 -1.21
C TYR A 14 -5.01 -22.85 0.05
N ARG A 15 -5.11 -24.15 0.35
CA ARG A 15 -5.67 -24.61 1.62
C ARG A 15 -4.71 -24.36 2.78
N ASN A 16 -3.45 -24.76 2.61
CA ASN A 16 -2.37 -24.53 3.58
C ASN A 16 -1.04 -24.59 2.84
N GLN A 17 -0.38 -23.46 2.66
CA GLN A 17 0.88 -23.38 1.91
C GLN A 17 1.79 -22.34 2.54
N THR A 18 3.08 -22.68 2.63
CA THR A 18 4.13 -21.76 3.04
C THR A 18 5.18 -21.66 1.94
N PHE A 19 5.58 -20.44 1.64
CA PHE A 19 6.67 -20.09 0.74
C PHE A 19 7.80 -19.46 1.55
N GLU A 20 8.99 -19.99 1.43
CA GLU A 20 10.20 -19.45 2.05
C GLU A 20 11.14 -18.93 0.97
N PHE A 21 11.63 -17.71 1.15
CA PHE A 21 12.50 -17.05 0.19
C PHE A 21 13.89 -16.86 0.80
N PRO A 22 14.94 -17.34 0.14
CA PRO A 22 16.28 -17.24 0.67
C PRO A 22 16.73 -15.80 0.79
N ARG A 23 17.67 -15.55 1.69
CA ARG A 23 18.34 -14.25 1.78
C ARG A 23 19.07 -13.95 0.47
N PRO A 24 18.91 -12.74 -0.10
CA PRO A 24 19.71 -12.29 -1.22
C PRO A 24 21.21 -12.29 -0.88
N VAL A 25 22.03 -12.91 -1.71
CA VAL A 25 23.49 -13.01 -1.54
C VAL A 25 24.19 -12.81 -2.89
N ASP A 26 25.29 -12.08 -2.89
CA ASP A 26 26.21 -11.94 -4.05
C ASP A 26 25.53 -11.65 -5.40
N GLY A 27 24.63 -10.64 -5.41
CA GLY A 27 23.89 -10.26 -6.62
C GLY A 27 22.76 -11.20 -7.02
N ARG A 28 22.55 -12.31 -6.32
CA ARG A 28 21.41 -13.22 -6.50
C ARG A 28 20.22 -12.72 -5.70
N ASN A 29 19.50 -11.77 -6.28
CA ASN A 29 18.35 -11.11 -5.68
C ASN A 29 17.03 -11.39 -6.42
N LEU A 30 17.05 -12.32 -7.37
CA LEU A 30 15.88 -12.72 -8.15
C LEU A 30 15.35 -14.07 -7.67
N VAL A 31 14.05 -14.12 -7.40
CA VAL A 31 13.31 -15.36 -7.10
C VAL A 31 12.31 -15.60 -8.22
N LEU A 32 12.39 -16.75 -8.88
CA LEU A 32 11.44 -17.16 -9.89
C LEU A 32 10.38 -18.08 -9.29
N VAL A 33 9.11 -17.67 -9.37
CA VAL A 33 7.96 -18.49 -8.96
C VAL A 33 7.32 -19.06 -10.22
N GLY A 34 7.63 -20.33 -10.51
CA GLY A 34 7.07 -21.05 -11.64
C GLY A 34 5.77 -21.79 -11.29
N GLY A 35 4.95 -22.03 -12.30
CA GLY A 35 3.74 -22.85 -12.18
C GLY A 35 2.88 -22.82 -13.43
N VAL A 36 2.10 -23.87 -13.64
CA VAL A 36 1.12 -23.97 -14.74
C VAL A 36 0.03 -22.90 -14.56
N ASN A 37 -0.65 -22.51 -15.64
CA ASN A 37 -1.76 -21.57 -15.58
C ASN A 37 -2.90 -22.12 -14.69
N GLY A 38 -3.47 -21.24 -13.85
CA GLY A 38 -4.50 -21.63 -12.88
C GLY A 38 -3.98 -22.15 -11.52
N TYR A 39 -2.70 -22.41 -11.37
CA TYR A 39 -2.13 -22.97 -10.12
C TYR A 39 -1.77 -21.91 -9.05
N GLY A 40 -2.28 -20.71 -9.17
CA GLY A 40 -2.24 -19.74 -8.06
C GLY A 40 -1.11 -18.70 -8.10
N LYS A 41 -0.36 -18.53 -9.21
CA LYS A 41 0.67 -17.47 -9.30
C LYS A 41 0.12 -16.08 -8.95
N THR A 42 -0.96 -15.68 -9.62
CA THR A 42 -1.65 -14.40 -9.34
C THR A 42 -2.28 -14.40 -7.95
N THR A 43 -2.75 -15.55 -7.46
CA THR A 43 -3.28 -15.70 -6.08
C THR A 43 -2.21 -15.37 -5.03
N LEU A 44 -0.96 -15.78 -5.24
CA LEU A 44 0.14 -15.44 -4.36
C LEU A 44 0.37 -13.92 -4.31
N LEU A 45 0.35 -13.25 -5.46
CA LEU A 45 0.47 -11.81 -5.55
C LEU A 45 -0.69 -11.09 -4.82
N GLU A 46 -1.93 -11.54 -5.02
CA GLU A 46 -3.10 -11.01 -4.32
C GLU A 46 -3.02 -11.20 -2.81
N ALA A 47 -2.49 -12.36 -2.37
CA ALA A 47 -2.27 -12.63 -0.94
C ALA A 47 -1.23 -11.67 -0.33
N VAL A 48 -0.16 -11.34 -1.07
CA VAL A 48 0.81 -10.32 -0.63
C VAL A 48 0.14 -8.97 -0.49
N TYR A 49 -0.65 -8.54 -1.48
CA TYR A 49 -1.36 -7.27 -1.41
C TYR A 49 -2.29 -7.18 -0.22
N VAL A 50 -3.22 -8.14 -0.10
CA VAL A 50 -4.21 -8.09 0.97
C VAL A 50 -3.59 -8.35 2.35
N GLY A 51 -2.52 -9.14 2.39
CA GLY A 51 -1.77 -9.40 3.63
C GLY A 51 -1.05 -8.16 4.15
N LEU A 52 -0.40 -7.41 3.28
CA LEU A 52 0.30 -6.17 3.65
C LEU A 52 -0.68 -5.03 3.94
N TYR A 53 -1.62 -4.79 3.03
CA TYR A 53 -2.38 -3.54 2.99
C TYR A 53 -3.85 -3.69 3.43
N GLY A 54 -4.39 -4.91 3.52
CA GLY A 54 -5.79 -5.11 3.90
C GLY A 54 -6.74 -4.41 2.94
N GLU A 55 -7.63 -3.58 3.49
CA GLU A 55 -8.63 -2.82 2.74
C GLU A 55 -8.00 -1.81 1.78
N GLU A 56 -6.86 -1.22 2.14
CA GLU A 56 -6.11 -0.30 1.26
C GLU A 56 -5.70 -0.94 -0.07
N ALA A 57 -5.53 -2.26 -0.12
CA ALA A 57 -5.27 -2.97 -1.37
C ALA A 57 -6.41 -2.83 -2.39
N VAL A 58 -7.64 -2.68 -1.92
CA VAL A 58 -8.83 -2.43 -2.75
C VAL A 58 -8.92 -0.95 -3.11
N ASN A 59 -8.71 -0.06 -2.14
CA ASN A 59 -8.79 1.39 -2.31
C ASN A 59 -7.80 1.88 -3.38
N HIS A 60 -6.58 1.34 -3.38
CA HIS A 60 -5.55 1.63 -4.39
C HIS A 60 -5.67 0.78 -5.66
N ARG A 61 -6.78 0.08 -5.86
CA ARG A 61 -7.04 -0.78 -7.04
C ARG A 61 -5.93 -1.79 -7.33
N ALA A 62 -5.17 -2.15 -6.30
CA ALA A 62 -4.08 -3.10 -6.43
C ALA A 62 -4.56 -4.50 -6.82
N LEU A 63 -5.79 -4.83 -6.45
CA LEU A 63 -6.46 -6.11 -6.73
C LEU A 63 -7.34 -6.09 -8.00
N ASP A 64 -7.49 -4.94 -8.66
CA ASP A 64 -8.24 -4.86 -9.92
C ASP A 64 -7.50 -5.63 -11.03
N ARG A 65 -8.23 -6.37 -11.83
CA ARG A 65 -7.75 -7.03 -13.05
C ARG A 65 -8.27 -6.32 -14.29
N ALA A 66 -7.63 -6.57 -15.42
CA ALA A 66 -8.10 -6.03 -16.70
C ALA A 66 -9.59 -6.37 -16.92
N GLY A 67 -10.44 -5.32 -16.97
CA GLY A 67 -11.87 -5.44 -17.15
C GLY A 67 -12.72 -5.84 -15.92
N LEU A 68 -12.10 -6.18 -14.78
CA LEU A 68 -12.78 -6.60 -13.55
C LEU A 68 -12.40 -5.68 -12.38
N LYS A 69 -13.35 -4.86 -11.95
CA LYS A 69 -13.21 -4.04 -10.73
C LYS A 69 -13.64 -4.84 -9.51
N VAL A 70 -12.85 -4.77 -8.45
CA VAL A 70 -13.24 -5.32 -7.14
C VAL A 70 -14.35 -4.45 -6.56
N ARG A 71 -15.50 -5.06 -6.24
CA ARG A 71 -16.70 -4.35 -5.74
C ARG A 71 -16.59 -3.85 -4.31
N GLY A 72 -15.55 -4.27 -3.58
CA GLY A 72 -15.29 -3.89 -2.20
C GLY A 72 -14.52 -4.98 -1.46
N TYR A 73 -13.99 -4.62 -0.29
CA TYR A 73 -13.11 -5.49 0.47
C TYR A 73 -13.78 -6.79 0.93
N GLY A 74 -14.95 -6.70 1.57
CA GLY A 74 -15.70 -7.89 2.00
C GLY A 74 -16.04 -8.83 0.86
N HIS A 75 -16.49 -8.30 -0.28
CA HIS A 75 -16.78 -9.08 -1.48
C HIS A 75 -15.52 -9.79 -2.02
N PHE A 76 -14.36 -9.10 -2.01
CA PHE A 76 -13.10 -9.74 -2.39
C PHE A 76 -12.76 -10.90 -1.44
N LEU A 77 -12.89 -10.71 -0.13
CA LEU A 77 -12.57 -11.72 0.89
C LEU A 77 -13.48 -12.95 0.77
N GLU A 78 -14.78 -12.76 0.54
CA GLU A 78 -15.73 -13.88 0.32
C GLU A 78 -15.32 -14.73 -0.90
N HIS A 79 -14.85 -14.10 -1.99
CA HIS A 79 -14.34 -14.80 -3.16
C HIS A 79 -12.93 -15.36 -2.98
N ALA A 80 -12.16 -14.80 -2.06
CA ALA A 80 -10.83 -15.28 -1.73
C ALA A 80 -10.85 -16.44 -0.71
N PHE A 81 -11.94 -16.63 0.02
CA PHE A 81 -12.06 -17.73 0.96
C PHE A 81 -12.10 -19.08 0.23
N TYR A 82 -11.30 -20.04 0.69
CA TYR A 82 -11.21 -21.35 0.07
C TYR A 82 -12.58 -22.04 0.05
N LYS A 83 -13.08 -22.33 -1.15
CA LYS A 83 -14.46 -22.76 -1.37
C LYS A 83 -14.91 -24.00 -0.57
N HIS A 84 -13.97 -24.85 -0.18
CA HIS A 84 -14.27 -26.05 0.62
C HIS A 84 -13.98 -25.87 2.12
N ALA A 85 -13.59 -24.66 2.58
CA ALA A 85 -13.26 -24.43 3.97
C ALA A 85 -14.45 -24.68 4.90
N ILE A 86 -15.61 -24.10 4.58
CA ILE A 86 -16.84 -24.28 5.38
C ILE A 86 -17.25 -25.74 5.48
N SER A 87 -17.25 -26.49 4.37
CA SER A 87 -17.57 -27.92 4.38
C SER A 87 -16.56 -28.77 5.18
N ASN A 88 -15.34 -28.25 5.37
CA ASN A 88 -14.31 -28.85 6.21
C ASN A 88 -14.37 -28.40 7.68
N GLY A 89 -15.40 -27.61 8.07
CA GLY A 89 -15.53 -27.06 9.42
C GLY A 89 -14.54 -25.93 9.72
N GLU A 90 -14.00 -25.27 8.70
CA GLU A 90 -13.06 -24.17 8.84
C GLU A 90 -13.77 -22.84 8.52
N ASP A 91 -13.66 -21.88 9.43
CA ASP A 91 -14.30 -20.56 9.38
C ASP A 91 -13.30 -19.42 9.20
N ARG A 92 -12.00 -19.75 9.00
CA ARG A 92 -10.90 -18.80 9.04
C ARG A 92 -10.02 -18.88 7.79
N MET A 93 -9.73 -17.72 7.24
CA MET A 93 -8.67 -17.47 6.27
C MET A 93 -7.53 -16.71 6.94
N GLU A 94 -6.29 -17.02 6.58
CA GLU A 94 -5.12 -16.39 7.19
C GLU A 94 -4.02 -16.15 6.14
N VAL A 95 -3.39 -14.98 6.24
CA VAL A 95 -2.18 -14.63 5.51
C VAL A 95 -1.15 -14.11 6.52
N ILE A 96 0.05 -14.71 6.51
CA ILE A 96 1.20 -14.27 7.31
C ILE A 96 2.30 -13.87 6.34
N ILE A 97 2.85 -12.67 6.52
CA ILE A 97 3.97 -12.17 5.74
C ILE A 97 5.09 -11.78 6.68
N GLU A 98 6.28 -12.31 6.44
CA GLU A 98 7.49 -11.93 7.15
C GLU A 98 8.42 -11.18 6.20
N ILE A 99 8.84 -9.99 6.63
CA ILE A 99 9.74 -9.11 5.89
C ILE A 99 11.01 -8.93 6.70
N THR A 100 12.15 -9.09 6.05
CA THR A 100 13.44 -8.92 6.69
C THR A 100 14.19 -7.73 6.10
N ARG A 101 14.76 -6.93 6.98
CA ARG A 101 15.72 -5.88 6.64
C ARG A 101 17.03 -6.10 7.41
N PRO A 102 18.19 -6.10 6.73
CA PRO A 102 19.48 -6.33 7.40
C PRO A 102 19.80 -5.29 8.47
N ASP A 103 19.34 -4.06 8.27
CA ASP A 103 19.59 -2.88 9.12
C ASP A 103 18.53 -2.64 10.21
N ARG A 104 17.39 -3.34 10.15
CA ARG A 104 16.22 -3.06 10.99
C ARG A 104 15.62 -4.29 11.69
N GLY A 105 15.99 -5.50 11.28
CA GLY A 105 15.42 -6.73 11.81
C GLY A 105 14.28 -7.29 10.97
N GLN A 106 13.24 -7.80 11.61
CA GLN A 106 12.13 -8.47 10.94
C GLN A 106 10.79 -7.90 11.37
N LEU A 107 9.84 -7.87 10.44
CA LEU A 107 8.43 -7.54 10.66
C LEU A 107 7.59 -8.73 10.23
N ARG A 108 6.66 -9.15 11.09
CA ARG A 108 5.64 -10.15 10.78
C ARG A 108 4.26 -9.51 10.83
N ILE A 109 3.51 -9.63 9.77
CA ILE A 109 2.13 -9.16 9.65
C ILE A 109 1.26 -10.39 9.51
N THR A 110 0.35 -10.59 10.44
CA THR A 110 -0.63 -11.68 10.44
C THR A 110 -2.03 -11.09 10.32
N ARG A 111 -2.70 -11.38 9.20
CA ARG A 111 -4.12 -11.06 9.01
C ARG A 111 -4.95 -12.33 9.03
N ARG A 112 -6.00 -12.30 9.82
CA ARG A 112 -7.01 -13.36 9.92
C ARG A 112 -8.36 -12.77 9.61
N TRP A 113 -9.10 -13.46 8.78
CA TRP A 113 -10.48 -13.12 8.45
C TRP A 113 -11.37 -14.27 8.86
N PHE A 114 -12.49 -13.93 9.48
CA PHE A 114 -13.46 -14.88 10.00
C PHE A 114 -14.74 -14.83 9.18
N PHE A 115 -15.32 -16.01 8.92
CA PHE A 115 -16.48 -16.16 8.06
C PHE A 115 -17.59 -16.90 8.81
N GLY A 116 -18.82 -16.50 8.58
CA GLY A 116 -19.98 -17.21 9.07
C GLY A 116 -20.16 -18.57 8.37
N SER A 117 -21.06 -19.39 8.90
CA SER A 117 -21.40 -20.71 8.31
C SER A 117 -21.90 -20.63 6.86
N ASN A 118 -22.39 -19.49 6.45
CA ASN A 118 -22.81 -19.19 5.06
C ASN A 118 -21.66 -18.70 4.17
N GLY A 119 -20.41 -18.68 4.67
CA GLY A 119 -19.24 -18.20 3.93
C GLY A 119 -19.13 -16.68 3.80
N ARG A 120 -20.02 -15.92 4.46
CA ARG A 120 -19.95 -14.47 4.45
C ARG A 120 -18.88 -13.95 5.39
N TYR A 121 -18.14 -12.95 4.93
CA TYR A 121 -17.16 -12.24 5.73
C TYR A 121 -17.83 -11.56 6.93
N GLY A 122 -17.26 -11.75 8.12
CA GLY A 122 -17.77 -11.18 9.38
C GLY A 122 -16.79 -10.21 10.02
N ASP A 123 -15.57 -10.65 10.32
CA ASP A 123 -14.60 -9.88 11.09
C ASP A 123 -13.16 -10.15 10.65
N GLN A 124 -12.23 -9.28 11.06
CA GLN A 124 -10.80 -9.49 10.86
C GLN A 124 -9.99 -9.20 12.12
N ARG A 125 -8.87 -9.89 12.22
CA ARG A 125 -7.86 -9.62 13.23
C ARG A 125 -6.51 -9.38 12.57
N LEU A 126 -5.87 -8.26 12.93
CA LEU A 126 -4.51 -7.93 12.54
C LEU A 126 -3.59 -8.06 13.75
N VAL A 127 -2.47 -8.75 13.58
CA VAL A 127 -1.39 -8.83 14.55
C VAL A 127 -0.10 -8.42 13.86
N ILE A 128 0.63 -7.51 14.47
CA ILE A 128 1.90 -7.00 13.97
C ILE A 128 2.95 -7.30 15.02
N GLU A 129 4.01 -7.95 14.60
CA GLU A 129 5.14 -8.32 15.46
C GLU A 129 6.43 -7.82 14.82
N GLU A 130 7.26 -7.18 15.60
CA GLU A 130 8.57 -6.69 15.20
C GLU A 130 9.67 -7.37 16.01
N GLN A 131 10.74 -7.76 15.33
CA GLN A 131 11.95 -8.27 15.92
C GLN A 131 13.10 -7.35 15.51
N SER A 132 13.51 -6.44 16.38
CA SER A 132 14.51 -5.39 16.09
C SER A 132 15.92 -5.91 15.89
N LYS A 133 16.24 -7.09 16.43
CA LYS A 133 17.54 -7.75 16.28
C LYS A 133 17.31 -9.19 15.87
N ARG A 134 18.18 -9.71 14.99
CA ARG A 134 18.18 -11.11 14.64
C ARG A 134 18.34 -11.94 15.93
N ASP A 135 17.47 -12.95 16.10
CA ASP A 135 17.42 -13.81 17.29
C ASP A 135 16.97 -13.13 18.60
N GLY A 136 16.50 -11.89 18.53
CA GLY A 136 15.86 -11.20 19.65
C GLY A 136 14.39 -11.60 19.84
N PRO A 137 13.73 -11.11 20.91
CA PRO A 137 12.32 -11.36 21.13
C PRO A 137 11.44 -10.63 20.10
N TRP A 138 10.33 -11.26 19.75
CA TRP A 138 9.26 -10.63 18.99
C TRP A 138 8.45 -9.71 19.92
N THR A 139 8.24 -8.49 19.50
CA THR A 139 7.44 -7.48 20.21
C THR A 139 6.17 -7.18 19.42
N ILE A 140 5.02 -7.29 20.07
CA ILE A 140 3.74 -6.91 19.46
C ILE A 140 3.70 -5.39 19.33
N ARG A 141 3.36 -4.91 18.13
CA ARG A 141 3.19 -3.50 17.81
C ARG A 141 1.70 -3.15 17.73
N HIS A 142 1.39 -1.87 17.97
CA HIS A 142 0.01 -1.40 17.82
C HIS A 142 -0.40 -1.39 16.36
N VAL A 143 -1.67 -1.69 16.07
CA VAL A 143 -2.18 -1.78 14.69
C VAL A 143 -2.09 -0.46 13.93
N ASP A 144 -2.20 0.66 14.63
CA ASP A 144 -2.09 2.01 14.06
C ASP A 144 -0.65 2.35 13.62
N GLU A 145 0.34 1.58 14.03
CA GLU A 145 1.73 1.75 13.59
C GLU A 145 1.98 1.13 12.20
N LEU A 146 1.06 0.30 11.70
CA LEU A 146 1.27 -0.41 10.43
C LEU A 146 1.66 0.49 9.25
N PRO A 147 1.02 1.66 9.02
CA PRO A 147 1.41 2.53 7.90
C PRO A 147 2.87 2.99 7.98
N VAL A 148 3.34 3.33 9.19
CA VAL A 148 4.73 3.72 9.42
C VAL A 148 5.68 2.53 9.24
N LEU A 149 5.33 1.37 9.79
CA LEU A 149 6.12 0.15 9.67
C LEU A 149 6.23 -0.31 8.21
N LEU A 150 5.16 -0.20 7.42
CA LEU A 150 5.20 -0.49 5.99
C LEU A 150 6.15 0.45 5.24
N THR A 151 6.22 1.73 5.62
CA THR A 151 7.19 2.67 5.02
C THR A 151 8.63 2.28 5.35
N VAL A 152 8.87 1.72 6.54
CA VAL A 152 10.21 1.30 7.01
C VAL A 152 10.61 -0.06 6.46
N TYR A 153 9.72 -1.05 6.51
CA TYR A 153 10.01 -2.47 6.23
C TYR A 153 9.59 -2.91 4.84
N ALA A 154 8.66 -2.23 4.18
CA ALA A 154 8.10 -2.62 2.91
C ALA A 154 8.00 -1.43 1.95
N ILE A 155 6.86 -1.31 1.30
CA ILE A 155 6.48 -0.26 0.36
C ILE A 155 5.14 0.27 0.83
N PRO A 156 4.91 1.58 0.91
CA PRO A 156 3.61 2.12 1.30
C PRO A 156 2.50 1.73 0.29
N PRO A 157 1.22 1.66 0.73
CA PRO A 157 0.11 1.15 -0.11
C PRO A 157 -0.03 1.86 -1.46
N TRP A 158 0.10 3.18 -1.47
CA TRP A 158 -0.04 4.01 -2.68
C TRP A 158 1.07 3.77 -3.70
N LEU A 159 2.22 3.24 -3.27
CA LEU A 159 3.36 2.94 -4.13
C LEU A 159 3.36 1.47 -4.61
N ALA A 160 2.68 0.59 -3.90
CA ALA A 160 2.64 -0.84 -4.17
C ALA A 160 2.28 -1.20 -5.63
N PRO A 161 1.33 -0.53 -6.32
CA PRO A 161 0.99 -0.83 -7.70
C PRO A 161 2.14 -0.64 -8.70
N PHE A 162 3.18 0.12 -8.34
CA PHE A 162 4.37 0.32 -9.18
C PHE A 162 5.43 -0.78 -9.02
N PHE A 163 5.34 -1.57 -7.95
CA PHE A 163 6.32 -2.61 -7.64
C PHE A 163 5.77 -4.02 -7.80
N PHE A 164 4.47 -4.17 -7.74
CA PHE A 164 3.81 -5.46 -7.89
C PHE A 164 3.02 -5.47 -9.20
N PHE A 165 3.56 -6.09 -10.23
CA PHE A 165 2.95 -6.15 -11.54
C PHE A 165 2.37 -7.54 -11.82
N ASP A 166 1.15 -7.56 -12.32
CA ASP A 166 0.62 -8.66 -13.10
C ASP A 166 0.94 -8.40 -14.58
N GLY A 167 1.31 -9.43 -15.33
CA GLY A 167 1.62 -9.29 -16.75
C GLY A 167 0.47 -8.68 -17.59
N GLU A 168 -0.78 -8.93 -17.19
CA GLU A 168 -1.96 -8.31 -17.80
C GLU A 168 -2.03 -6.79 -17.52
N LYS A 169 -1.54 -6.34 -16.37
CA LYS A 169 -1.47 -4.91 -16.02
C LYS A 169 -0.41 -4.15 -16.82
N ILE A 170 0.71 -4.80 -17.18
CA ILE A 170 1.75 -4.18 -17.99
C ILE A 170 1.20 -3.79 -19.37
N ALA A 171 0.42 -4.67 -20.01
CA ALA A 171 -0.23 -4.36 -21.27
C ALA A 171 -1.22 -3.18 -21.16
N ALA A 172 -1.91 -3.08 -20.03
CA ALA A 172 -2.85 -2.00 -19.74
C ALA A 172 -2.16 -0.67 -19.33
N LEU A 173 -0.90 -0.69 -18.93
CA LEU A 173 -0.09 0.52 -18.66
C LEU A 173 0.34 1.24 -19.95
N ALA A 174 0.37 0.53 -21.09
CA ALA A 174 0.68 1.09 -22.39
C ALA A 174 -0.51 1.89 -23.00
N ASP A 175 -1.67 1.91 -22.36
CA ASP A 175 -2.86 2.62 -22.82
C ASP A 175 -2.78 4.11 -22.43
N GLU A 176 -2.99 5.02 -23.38
CA GLU A 176 -2.80 6.48 -23.24
C GLU A 176 -3.62 7.11 -22.10
N ASP A 177 -4.77 6.53 -21.75
CA ASP A 177 -5.64 7.00 -20.66
C ASP A 177 -5.03 6.87 -19.25
N ARG A 178 -3.87 6.24 -19.11
CA ARG A 178 -3.24 5.98 -17.80
C ARG A 178 -1.99 6.81 -17.49
N THR A 179 -1.60 7.71 -18.37
CA THR A 179 -0.50 8.66 -18.12
C THR A 179 -0.71 9.44 -16.82
N GLY A 180 -1.97 9.82 -16.51
CA GLY A 180 -2.34 10.47 -15.26
C GLY A 180 -2.03 9.64 -14.00
N TRP A 181 -2.16 8.31 -14.06
CA TRP A 181 -1.85 7.44 -12.93
C TRP A 181 -0.33 7.33 -12.69
N ILE A 182 0.47 7.25 -13.75
CA ILE A 182 1.94 7.24 -13.66
C ILE A 182 2.43 8.60 -13.12
N LEU A 183 1.89 9.71 -13.62
CA LEU A 183 2.22 11.05 -13.15
C LEU A 183 1.86 11.21 -11.66
N SER A 184 0.67 10.78 -11.25
CA SER A 184 0.25 10.77 -9.85
C SER A 184 1.18 9.93 -8.97
N GLY A 185 1.63 8.78 -9.47
CA GLY A 185 2.61 7.94 -8.79
C GLY A 185 3.98 8.60 -8.65
N LEU A 186 4.45 9.29 -9.70
CA LEU A 186 5.70 10.06 -9.68
C LEU A 186 5.62 11.27 -8.75
N GLU A 187 4.48 11.97 -8.72
CA GLU A 187 4.22 13.07 -7.77
C GLU A 187 4.28 12.55 -6.33
N ASN A 188 3.69 11.39 -6.06
CA ASN A 188 3.76 10.74 -4.76
C ASN A 188 5.20 10.34 -4.39
N LEU A 189 5.96 9.78 -5.34
CA LEU A 189 7.37 9.41 -5.16
C LEU A 189 8.27 10.62 -4.88
N SER A 190 7.99 11.74 -5.53
CA SER A 190 8.76 12.99 -5.34
C SER A 190 8.45 13.69 -4.01
N GLY A 191 7.49 13.18 -3.23
CA GLY A 191 7.06 13.81 -1.98
C GLY A 191 6.23 15.08 -2.15
N VAL A 192 5.89 15.46 -3.37
CA VAL A 192 5.09 16.66 -3.68
C VAL A 192 3.71 16.58 -3.02
N VAL A 193 3.11 15.39 -2.99
CA VAL A 193 1.81 15.17 -2.33
C VAL A 193 1.91 15.42 -0.83
N LEU A 194 2.96 14.95 -0.17
CA LEU A 194 3.19 15.19 1.25
C LEU A 194 3.34 16.70 1.54
N ILE A 195 4.03 17.42 0.67
CA ILE A 195 4.17 18.88 0.78
C ILE A 195 2.83 19.58 0.59
N LYS A 196 2.02 19.13 -0.38
CA LYS A 196 0.65 19.65 -0.61
C LYS A 196 -0.24 19.43 0.63
N GLU A 197 -0.28 18.20 1.16
CA GLU A 197 -1.04 17.86 2.37
C GLU A 197 -0.57 18.64 3.60
N LEU A 198 0.73 18.77 3.79
CA LEU A 198 1.30 19.56 4.88
C LEU A 198 0.89 21.03 4.77
N ARG A 199 0.92 21.57 3.57
CA ARG A 199 0.47 22.95 3.29
C ARG A 199 -1.01 23.14 3.59
N GLU A 200 -1.88 22.21 3.22
CA GLU A 200 -3.30 22.24 3.52
C GLU A 200 -3.57 22.19 5.03
N LYS A 201 -2.92 21.24 5.74
CA LYS A 201 -3.05 21.13 7.19
C LYS A 201 -2.52 22.36 7.93
N LEU A 202 -1.44 22.96 7.45
CA LEU A 202 -0.93 24.22 8.01
C LEU A 202 -1.88 25.39 7.76
N ALA A 203 -2.55 25.44 6.62
CA ALA A 203 -3.57 26.44 6.31
C ALA A 203 -4.81 26.28 7.23
N GLU A 204 -5.28 25.04 7.43
CA GLU A 204 -6.36 24.72 8.36
C GLU A 204 -5.99 25.08 9.80
N TYR A 205 -4.79 24.71 10.25
CA TYR A 205 -4.29 25.05 11.58
C TYR A 205 -4.18 26.56 11.78
N SER A 206 -3.66 27.29 10.78
CA SER A 206 -3.58 28.75 10.79
C SER A 206 -4.96 29.37 10.93
N THR A 207 -5.94 28.87 10.18
CA THR A 207 -7.32 29.37 10.22
C THR A 207 -7.98 29.09 11.58
N LYS A 208 -7.75 27.90 12.16
CA LYS A 208 -8.25 27.54 13.48
C LYS A 208 -7.62 28.39 14.58
N LYS A 209 -6.31 28.59 14.52
CA LYS A 209 -5.57 29.41 15.49
C LYS A 209 -5.97 30.89 15.44
N ASN A 210 -6.22 31.43 14.24
CA ASN A 210 -6.71 32.80 14.07
C ASN A 210 -8.11 33.00 14.63
N ARG A 211 -8.98 31.97 14.57
CA ARG A 211 -10.31 32.00 15.22
C ARG A 211 -10.20 31.97 16.75
N GLU A 212 -9.24 31.25 17.30
CA GLU A 212 -9.04 31.12 18.73
C GLU A 212 -8.34 32.33 19.36
N GLN A 213 -7.50 33.06 18.63
CA GLN A 213 -6.71 34.20 19.14
C GLN A 213 -7.28 35.59 18.85
N GLY A 214 -8.45 35.69 18.24
CA GLY A 214 -9.22 36.95 18.16
C GLY A 214 -8.42 38.19 17.75
N GLY A 215 -8.11 38.35 16.49
CA GLY A 215 -8.08 39.71 15.91
C GLY A 215 -6.75 40.43 15.72
N VAL A 216 -5.61 39.99 16.29
CA VAL A 216 -4.35 40.78 16.17
C VAL A 216 -3.44 40.27 15.02
N ASP A 217 -3.57 39.02 14.62
CA ASP A 217 -2.73 38.44 13.56
C ASP A 217 -3.42 38.44 12.15
N ALA A 218 -4.66 38.84 12.05
CA ALA A 218 -5.41 38.78 10.78
C ALA A 218 -4.75 39.62 9.66
N GLN A 219 -4.21 40.77 9.96
CA GLN A 219 -3.50 41.60 9.00
C GLN A 219 -2.19 41.00 8.50
N ARG A 220 -1.48 40.34 9.40
CA ARG A 220 -0.19 39.68 9.08
C ARG A 220 -0.39 38.42 8.24
N VAL A 221 -1.47 37.68 8.48
CA VAL A 221 -1.87 36.51 7.69
C VAL A 221 -2.31 36.93 6.29
N GLU A 222 -3.01 38.05 6.14
CA GLU A 222 -3.43 38.58 4.84
C GLU A 222 -2.24 39.03 3.98
N VAL A 223 -1.26 39.70 4.58
CA VAL A 223 0.00 40.09 3.92
C VAL A 223 0.80 38.83 3.47
N LEU A 224 0.85 37.80 4.29
CA LEU A 224 1.53 36.53 3.94
C LEU A 224 0.81 35.76 2.85
N ARG A 225 -0.52 35.82 2.81
CA ARG A 225 -1.34 35.25 1.71
C ARG A 225 -1.09 35.95 0.39
N GLU A 226 -1.03 37.29 0.39
CA GLU A 226 -0.69 38.05 -0.81
C GLU A 226 0.73 37.75 -1.31
N GLN A 227 1.71 37.64 -0.41
CA GLN A 227 3.07 37.30 -0.78
C GLN A 227 3.15 35.86 -1.37
N LEU A 228 2.41 34.91 -0.81
CA LEU A 228 2.32 33.55 -1.30
C LEU A 228 1.65 33.49 -2.69
N ALA A 229 0.59 34.26 -2.90
CA ALA A 229 -0.08 34.33 -4.20
C ALA A 229 0.86 34.86 -5.29
N ARG A 230 1.59 35.95 -5.01
CA ARG A 230 2.59 36.52 -5.92
C ARG A 230 3.76 35.57 -6.20
N ALA A 231 4.21 34.78 -5.19
CA ALA A 231 5.25 33.77 -5.38
C ALA A 231 4.79 32.60 -6.26
N ASN A 232 3.53 32.19 -6.11
CA ASN A 232 2.95 31.13 -6.95
C ASN A 232 2.78 31.59 -8.40
N GLU A 233 2.38 32.84 -8.63
CA GLU A 233 2.22 33.43 -9.96
C GLU A 233 3.58 33.49 -10.68
N ARG A 234 4.63 33.95 -10.02
CA ARG A 234 6.00 33.95 -10.56
C ARG A 234 6.52 32.54 -10.86
N ASN A 235 6.13 31.56 -10.04
CA ASN A 235 6.54 30.16 -10.25
C ASN A 235 5.79 29.55 -11.45
N ALA A 236 4.52 29.92 -11.66
CA ALA A 236 3.77 29.54 -12.85
C ALA A 236 4.37 30.16 -14.11
N GLU A 237 4.66 31.46 -14.10
CA GLU A 237 5.29 32.17 -15.21
C GLU A 237 6.68 31.58 -15.55
N ALA A 238 7.49 31.25 -14.54
CA ALA A 238 8.80 30.64 -14.74
C ALA A 238 8.67 29.21 -15.30
N SER A 239 7.64 28.47 -14.89
CA SER A 239 7.34 27.14 -15.42
C SER A 239 6.91 27.20 -16.88
N ASP A 240 6.07 28.14 -17.24
CA ASP A 240 5.61 28.36 -18.62
C ASP A 240 6.75 28.83 -19.54
N ALA A 241 7.63 29.70 -19.04
CA ALA A 241 8.83 30.12 -19.75
C ALA A 241 9.80 28.95 -20.00
N LEU A 242 9.98 28.03 -19.03
CA LEU A 242 10.76 26.81 -19.17
C LEU A 242 10.14 25.83 -20.17
N HIS A 243 8.82 25.74 -20.23
CA HIS A 243 8.14 24.94 -21.26
C HIS A 243 8.28 25.53 -22.64
N GLY A 244 8.25 26.86 -22.78
CA GLY A 244 8.49 27.55 -24.05
C GLY A 244 9.91 27.32 -24.61
N LEU A 245 10.92 27.35 -23.74
CA LEU A 245 12.33 27.11 -24.14
C LEU A 245 12.66 25.63 -24.45
N ARG A 246 11.79 24.69 -24.11
CA ARG A 246 11.93 23.27 -24.46
C ARG A 246 11.23 22.89 -25.75
N ALA A 247 10.41 23.77 -26.30
CA ALA A 247 9.65 23.56 -27.53
C ALA A 247 10.32 24.18 -28.78
N GLU A 248 11.41 24.95 -28.60
CA GLU A 248 12.39 25.35 -29.64
C GLU A 248 13.59 24.35 -29.70
#